data_34ddc211f6a05d5f468ebaa46ca7447a
#
_entry.id   34ddc211f6a05d5f468ebaa46ca7447a
#
_cell.length_a   1.000
_cell.length_b   1.000
_cell.length_c   1.000
_cell.angle_alpha   90.00
_cell.angle_beta   90.00
_cell.angle_gamma   90.00
#
_symmetry.space_group_name_H-M   'P 1'
#
loop_
_entity.id
_entity.type
_entity.pdbx_description
1 polymer ?
#
loop_
_entity_poly.entity_id
_entity_poly.type
_entity_poly.pdbx_seq_one_letter_code
_entity_poly.pdbx_strand_id
1 'polypeptide(L)'
;MKFLHFIFAASIGIYSLSTLQAADLMSIYQEALAQDAQYRSARAAYQAAQEKLVQGRAGFLPTITLSGSRTVQQVDANNVFTGVGNINPQEVTIHGRGAVLSATQPIFRMENIVIYQQSKTEVSRADAQFIVAGQDLILRVAQAYFDVLDAQVDVEVAEAQKKAILKQLEQAKRNFEVGVSTIVDTNEAQARYDLTTSQEIAARNALEIRKRMLQGIIDRLPENLAGAREIASNLTSLRYGSMDEWVRTAEEKNFALKIQQAAYEIAAQEVKKVWSQHYPTVDLVAQYSDQTGVGGAITGRGIDLISKSIGVQLNVPLFQGFSVQSRVREALAHQNRALHDLESTRRSIALQARQQFLNVTNGIAQVKALKQALLSSKSQLDSTILGQEVGVRTEVDVLNAQQQMYSARRDLAKAYHSYLMSRLRLSAEAGELDEEVLKEINALLLL
;
A
#
# COMPACT_ATOMS: atom_id res chain seq x y z
N MET A 1 -61.58 -13.11 31.41
CA MET A 1 -61.73 -11.65 31.44
C MET A 1 -60.41 -11.02 31.80
N LYS A 2 -59.73 -10.40 30.86
CA LYS A 2 -58.94 -9.16 30.99
C LYS A 2 -58.19 -8.90 29.69
N PHE A 3 -58.40 -7.75 29.20
CA PHE A 3 -58.11 -7.14 27.92
C PHE A 3 -56.65 -7.13 27.49
N LEU A 4 -56.43 -7.54 26.25
CA LEU A 4 -55.21 -7.40 25.45
C LEU A 4 -55.23 -5.99 24.82
N HIS A 5 -54.30 -5.13 25.19
CA HIS A 5 -54.09 -3.85 24.47
C HIS A 5 -52.96 -4.02 23.45
N PHE A 6 -53.34 -3.97 22.19
CA PHE A 6 -52.44 -3.91 21.02
C PHE A 6 -52.01 -2.45 20.85
N ILE A 7 -50.73 -2.15 21.10
CA ILE A 7 -50.12 -0.88 20.74
C ILE A 7 -49.42 -1.07 19.39
N PHE A 8 -50.04 -0.50 18.36
CA PHE A 8 -49.48 -0.40 17.02
C PHE A 8 -48.48 0.78 17.01
N ALA A 9 -47.17 0.51 17.10
CA ALA A 9 -46.14 1.51 16.92
C ALA A 9 -45.87 1.69 15.43
N ALA A 10 -46.42 2.78 14.87
CA ALA A 10 -46.10 3.22 13.53
C ALA A 10 -44.64 3.73 13.50
N SER A 11 -43.72 2.92 13.00
CA SER A 11 -42.37 3.33 12.66
C SER A 11 -42.40 4.21 11.41
N ILE A 12 -42.37 5.53 11.61
CA ILE A 12 -42.13 6.51 10.55
C ILE A 12 -40.65 6.32 10.14
N GLY A 13 -40.44 5.62 9.04
CA GLY A 13 -39.16 5.57 8.38
C GLY A 13 -38.80 6.95 7.85
N ILE A 14 -37.92 7.65 8.53
CA ILE A 14 -37.25 8.84 8.02
C ILE A 14 -36.34 8.37 6.87
N TYR A 15 -36.90 8.38 5.65
CA TYR A 15 -36.07 8.35 4.45
C TYR A 15 -35.26 9.66 4.44
N SER A 16 -34.01 9.59 4.88
CA SER A 16 -33.03 10.64 4.64
C SER A 16 -32.96 10.82 3.12
N LEU A 17 -33.55 11.88 2.59
CA LEU A 17 -33.25 12.36 1.26
C LEU A 17 -31.73 12.71 1.30
N SER A 18 -30.92 11.76 0.91
CA SER A 18 -29.53 12.03 0.55
C SER A 18 -29.62 12.98 -0.64
N THR A 19 -29.40 14.27 -0.39
CA THR A 19 -29.10 15.22 -1.46
C THR A 19 -27.98 14.57 -2.27
N LEU A 20 -28.19 14.41 -3.58
CA LEU A 20 -27.15 13.96 -4.53
C LEU A 20 -26.04 15.03 -4.55
N GLN A 21 -25.25 15.05 -3.49
CA GLN A 21 -24.05 15.85 -3.42
C GLN A 21 -22.97 15.11 -4.18
N ALA A 22 -22.39 15.75 -5.19
CA ALA A 22 -21.30 15.15 -5.94
C ALA A 22 -20.22 14.68 -4.94
N ALA A 23 -19.74 13.44 -5.13
CA ALA A 23 -18.75 12.87 -4.24
C ALA A 23 -17.45 13.66 -4.35
N ASP A 24 -16.97 14.18 -3.25
CA ASP A 24 -15.70 14.90 -3.17
C ASP A 24 -14.53 13.93 -2.91
N LEU A 25 -13.30 14.41 -3.06
CA LEU A 25 -12.10 13.60 -2.89
C LEU A 25 -12.03 12.97 -1.48
N MET A 26 -12.50 13.69 -0.46
CA MET A 26 -12.46 13.22 0.92
C MET A 26 -13.45 12.07 1.16
N SER A 27 -14.66 12.15 0.62
CA SER A 27 -15.66 11.09 0.73
C SER A 27 -15.19 9.81 0.00
N ILE A 28 -14.60 9.94 -1.18
CA ILE A 28 -14.01 8.82 -1.94
C ILE A 28 -12.86 8.18 -1.15
N TYR A 29 -12.01 8.97 -0.50
CA TYR A 29 -10.95 8.44 0.35
C TYR A 29 -11.49 7.66 1.55
N GLN A 30 -12.52 8.14 2.22
CA GLN A 30 -13.15 7.42 3.35
C GLN A 30 -13.77 6.09 2.91
N GLU A 31 -14.38 6.04 1.74
CA GLU A 31 -14.84 4.78 1.15
C GLU A 31 -13.68 3.82 0.85
N ALA A 32 -12.59 4.34 0.27
CA ALA A 32 -11.40 3.56 -0.03
C ALA A 32 -10.75 2.97 1.23
N LEU A 33 -10.72 3.70 2.36
CA LEU A 33 -10.24 3.18 3.66
C LEU A 33 -10.96 1.90 4.10
N ALA A 34 -12.27 1.80 3.77
CA ALA A 34 -13.09 0.66 4.14
C ALA A 34 -13.02 -0.47 3.10
N GLN A 35 -12.88 -0.15 1.80
CA GLN A 35 -13.08 -1.10 0.71
C GLN A 35 -11.80 -1.54 -0.01
N ASP A 36 -10.74 -0.71 -0.02
CA ASP A 36 -9.53 -1.01 -0.78
C ASP A 36 -8.85 -2.30 -0.28
N ALA A 37 -8.72 -3.28 -1.17
CA ALA A 37 -8.18 -4.59 -0.86
C ALA A 37 -6.68 -4.54 -0.51
N GLN A 38 -5.92 -3.65 -1.15
CA GLN A 38 -4.49 -3.49 -0.89
C GLN A 38 -4.24 -2.90 0.50
N TYR A 39 -5.02 -1.89 0.90
CA TYR A 39 -4.93 -1.32 2.24
C TYR A 39 -5.37 -2.30 3.33
N ARG A 40 -6.47 -3.07 3.09
CA ARG A 40 -6.89 -4.15 4.01
C ARG A 40 -5.84 -5.24 4.16
N SER A 41 -5.16 -5.60 3.07
CA SER A 41 -4.03 -6.53 3.10
C SER A 41 -2.86 -5.98 3.94
N ALA A 42 -2.51 -4.71 3.77
CA ALA A 42 -1.48 -4.05 4.57
C ALA A 42 -1.84 -3.99 6.06
N ARG A 43 -3.12 -3.75 6.40
CA ARG A 43 -3.62 -3.81 7.79
C ARG A 43 -3.48 -5.20 8.39
N ALA A 44 -3.82 -6.24 7.64
CA ALA A 44 -3.66 -7.63 8.10
C ALA A 44 -2.17 -7.99 8.29
N ALA A 45 -1.30 -7.56 7.37
CA ALA A 45 0.15 -7.74 7.52
C ALA A 45 0.71 -7.00 8.75
N TYR A 46 0.22 -5.79 9.02
CA TYR A 46 0.56 -5.03 10.22
C TYR A 46 0.13 -5.77 11.49
N GLN A 47 -1.11 -6.30 11.55
CA GLN A 47 -1.59 -7.09 12.68
C GLN A 47 -0.72 -8.33 12.91
N ALA A 48 -0.36 -9.04 11.84
CA ALA A 48 0.53 -10.20 11.92
C ALA A 48 1.93 -9.83 12.45
N ALA A 49 2.44 -8.66 12.07
CA ALA A 49 3.75 -8.18 12.53
C ALA A 49 3.74 -7.79 14.02
N GLN A 50 2.62 -7.34 14.60
CA GLN A 50 2.51 -7.07 16.03
C GLN A 50 2.74 -8.32 16.89
N GLU A 51 2.37 -9.50 16.38
CA GLU A 51 2.59 -10.79 17.06
C GLU A 51 4.08 -11.16 17.19
N LYS A 52 4.96 -10.52 16.41
CA LYS A 52 6.42 -10.73 16.54
C LYS A 52 6.93 -10.39 17.93
N LEU A 53 6.36 -9.39 18.60
CA LEU A 53 6.73 -9.03 19.96
C LEU A 53 6.37 -10.14 20.97
N VAL A 54 5.18 -10.77 20.81
CA VAL A 54 4.75 -11.89 21.63
C VAL A 54 5.65 -13.10 21.40
N GLN A 55 5.95 -13.39 20.11
CA GLN A 55 6.88 -14.46 19.72
C GLN A 55 8.29 -14.23 20.31
N GLY A 56 8.79 -12.98 20.28
CA GLY A 56 10.07 -12.63 20.90
C GLY A 56 10.10 -12.81 22.41
N ARG A 57 8.97 -12.54 23.10
CA ARG A 57 8.83 -12.80 24.55
C ARG A 57 8.77 -14.29 24.88
N ALA A 58 8.23 -15.10 24.00
CA ALA A 58 8.05 -16.53 24.24
C ALA A 58 9.38 -17.24 24.56
N GLY A 59 10.50 -16.72 24.05
CA GLY A 59 11.85 -17.22 24.38
C GLY A 59 12.25 -17.09 25.87
N PHE A 60 11.51 -16.30 26.67
CA PHE A 60 11.74 -16.16 28.11
C PHE A 60 10.76 -17.00 28.95
N LEU A 61 9.77 -17.61 28.35
CA LEU A 61 8.75 -18.38 29.05
C LEU A 61 9.03 -19.88 29.00
N PRO A 62 8.48 -20.67 29.97
CA PRO A 62 8.65 -22.11 29.96
C PRO A 62 7.92 -22.74 28.74
N THR A 63 8.57 -23.70 28.13
CA THR A 63 7.96 -24.60 27.15
C THR A 63 7.56 -25.90 27.84
N ILE A 64 6.28 -26.28 27.75
CA ILE A 64 5.75 -27.52 28.31
C ILE A 64 5.33 -28.41 27.13
N THR A 65 5.87 -29.64 27.10
CA THR A 65 5.61 -30.61 26.03
C THR A 65 5.18 -31.93 26.64
N LEU A 66 4.08 -32.50 26.15
CA LEU A 66 3.66 -33.87 26.42
C LEU A 66 3.92 -34.71 25.19
N SER A 67 4.69 -35.78 25.34
CA SER A 67 4.95 -36.76 24.28
C SER A 67 4.49 -38.15 24.70
N GLY A 68 3.85 -38.87 23.77
CA GLY A 68 3.45 -40.27 23.97
C GLY A 68 4.14 -41.16 22.93
N SER A 69 4.62 -42.32 23.34
CA SER A 69 5.24 -43.28 22.45
C SER A 69 4.70 -44.68 22.65
N ARG A 70 4.63 -45.45 21.58
CA ARG A 70 4.40 -46.87 21.61
C ARG A 70 5.43 -47.54 20.71
N THR A 71 6.23 -48.43 21.31
CA THR A 71 7.33 -49.11 20.62
C THR A 71 7.10 -50.60 20.66
N VAL A 72 7.44 -51.27 19.59
CA VAL A 72 7.59 -52.73 19.53
C VAL A 72 9.02 -53.00 19.14
N GLN A 73 9.78 -53.59 20.05
CA GLN A 73 11.18 -53.85 19.83
C GLN A 73 11.41 -55.34 19.86
N GLN A 74 11.93 -55.92 18.80
CA GLN A 74 12.39 -57.28 18.72
C GLN A 74 13.89 -57.28 19.01
N VAL A 75 14.31 -58.04 20.01
CA VAL A 75 15.71 -58.12 20.44
C VAL A 75 16.15 -59.57 20.37
N ASP A 76 17.16 -59.83 19.56
CA ASP A 76 17.87 -61.10 19.48
C ASP A 76 19.05 -61.05 20.43
N ALA A 77 18.92 -61.65 21.61
CA ALA A 77 19.98 -61.71 22.61
C ALA A 77 20.82 -63.00 22.41
N ASN A 78 21.95 -62.85 21.77
CA ASN A 78 22.93 -63.92 21.62
C ASN A 78 24.03 -63.81 22.68
N ASN A 79 24.26 -64.85 23.51
CA ASN A 79 25.35 -65.00 24.48
C ASN A 79 25.46 -63.87 25.54
N VAL A 80 24.34 -63.63 26.28
CA VAL A 80 24.41 -62.70 27.43
C VAL A 80 24.91 -63.51 28.67
N PHE A 81 26.13 -63.15 29.11
CA PHE A 81 26.67 -63.63 30.38
C PHE A 81 26.04 -62.90 31.55
N THR A 82 25.14 -63.57 32.28
CA THR A 82 24.65 -63.08 33.56
C THR A 82 25.35 -63.83 34.67
N GLY A 83 25.70 -63.19 35.77
CA GLY A 83 26.40 -63.79 36.91
C GLY A 83 25.73 -65.02 37.56
N VAL A 84 24.63 -65.53 36.96
CA VAL A 84 23.83 -66.67 37.42
C VAL A 84 23.74 -67.80 36.40
N GLY A 85 24.38 -67.66 35.22
CA GLY A 85 24.42 -68.72 34.15
C GLY A 85 24.21 -68.17 32.75
N ASN A 86 24.53 -69.01 31.73
CA ASN A 86 24.28 -68.69 30.32
C ASN A 86 22.77 -68.71 30.02
N ILE A 87 22.26 -67.64 29.50
CA ILE A 87 20.90 -67.61 28.93
C ILE A 87 21.00 -68.00 27.46
N ASN A 88 20.22 -69.06 27.07
CA ASN A 88 20.11 -69.42 25.65
C ASN A 88 19.61 -68.28 24.80
N PRO A 89 20.04 -68.17 23.54
CA PRO A 89 19.52 -67.14 22.63
C PRO A 89 18.00 -67.20 22.61
N GLN A 90 17.35 -66.11 22.94
CA GLN A 90 15.90 -65.95 22.81
C GLN A 90 15.59 -64.67 22.05
N GLU A 91 14.76 -64.87 21.04
CA GLU A 91 14.11 -63.74 20.38
C GLU A 91 13.01 -63.20 21.30
N VAL A 92 13.16 -61.99 21.80
CA VAL A 92 12.22 -61.36 22.72
C VAL A 92 11.56 -60.16 22.06
N THR A 93 10.25 -60.18 21.97
CA THR A 93 9.48 -59.00 21.55
C THR A 93 9.02 -58.21 22.76
N ILE A 94 9.47 -57.00 22.86
CA ILE A 94 9.13 -56.08 23.95
C ILE A 94 8.13 -55.05 23.42
N HIS A 95 7.00 -54.94 24.10
CA HIS A 95 6.00 -53.92 23.86
C HIS A 95 6.17 -52.80 24.85
N GLY A 96 6.68 -51.66 24.39
CA GLY A 96 6.83 -50.46 25.20
C GLY A 96 5.72 -49.44 24.95
N ARG A 97 5.29 -48.75 25.99
CA ARG A 97 4.50 -47.54 25.89
C ARG A 97 5.05 -46.53 26.86
N GLY A 98 4.98 -45.24 26.50
CA GLY A 98 5.46 -44.19 27.41
C GLY A 98 4.76 -42.88 27.21
N ALA A 99 4.61 -42.17 28.30
CA ALA A 99 4.23 -40.75 28.30
C ALA A 99 5.29 -39.95 29.01
N VAL A 100 5.73 -38.84 28.40
CA VAL A 100 6.75 -37.94 28.96
C VAL A 100 6.20 -36.53 28.95
N LEU A 101 6.06 -35.92 30.15
CA LEU A 101 5.78 -34.52 30.31
C LEU A 101 7.11 -33.81 30.63
N SER A 102 7.53 -32.90 29.79
CA SER A 102 8.75 -32.10 29.99
C SER A 102 8.43 -30.60 30.04
N ALA A 103 9.08 -29.90 30.96
CA ALA A 103 9.02 -28.45 31.05
C ALA A 103 10.45 -27.89 31.03
N THR A 104 10.71 -26.97 30.12
CA THR A 104 12.03 -26.30 29.98
C THR A 104 11.85 -24.80 30.11
N GLN A 105 12.48 -24.20 31.13
CA GLN A 105 12.49 -22.76 31.35
C GLN A 105 13.90 -22.22 31.07
N PRO A 106 14.09 -21.40 30.03
CA PRO A 106 15.35 -20.71 29.82
C PRO A 106 15.63 -19.74 30.97
N ILE A 107 16.78 -19.91 31.65
CA ILE A 107 17.25 -18.99 32.70
C ILE A 107 18.18 -17.94 32.07
N PHE A 108 19.09 -18.41 31.24
CA PHE A 108 20.00 -17.53 30.52
C PHE A 108 20.24 -18.06 29.10
N ARG A 109 19.77 -17.30 28.12
CA ARG A 109 20.07 -17.49 26.70
C ARG A 109 20.22 -16.12 26.07
N MET A 110 21.45 -15.72 25.75
CA MET A 110 21.74 -14.41 25.15
C MET A 110 21.01 -14.22 23.80
N GLU A 111 20.84 -15.30 23.04
CA GLU A 111 20.06 -15.30 21.80
C GLU A 111 18.62 -14.81 22.00
N ASN A 112 17.92 -15.25 23.04
CA ASN A 112 16.55 -14.85 23.34
C ASN A 112 16.45 -13.35 23.63
N ILE A 113 17.47 -12.77 24.30
CA ILE A 113 17.53 -11.34 24.58
C ILE A 113 17.62 -10.55 23.25
N VAL A 114 18.49 -11.02 22.34
CA VAL A 114 18.66 -10.37 21.02
C VAL A 114 17.41 -10.54 20.16
N ILE A 115 16.79 -11.72 20.12
CA ILE A 115 15.55 -11.98 19.41
C ILE A 115 14.43 -11.04 19.90
N TYR A 116 14.33 -10.83 21.20
CA TYR A 116 13.34 -9.89 21.75
C TYR A 116 13.61 -8.44 21.35
N GLN A 117 14.88 -8.02 21.31
CA GLN A 117 15.25 -6.69 20.79
C GLN A 117 14.93 -6.57 19.31
N GLN A 118 15.25 -7.59 18.53
CA GLN A 118 14.98 -7.65 17.08
C GLN A 118 13.47 -7.58 16.80
N SER A 119 12.64 -8.29 17.60
CA SER A 119 11.19 -8.25 17.45
C SER A 119 10.59 -6.85 17.67
N LYS A 120 11.16 -6.04 18.58
CA LYS A 120 10.77 -4.64 18.75
C LYS A 120 11.07 -3.80 17.51
N THR A 121 12.24 -3.99 16.93
CA THR A 121 12.64 -3.28 15.69
C THR A 121 11.79 -3.73 14.50
N GLU A 122 11.43 -5.03 14.42
CA GLU A 122 10.51 -5.55 13.41
C GLU A 122 9.10 -4.94 13.51
N VAL A 123 8.56 -4.77 14.73
CA VAL A 123 7.29 -4.09 14.95
C VAL A 123 7.39 -2.62 14.53
N SER A 124 8.44 -1.90 14.93
CA SER A 124 8.64 -0.51 14.52
C SER A 124 8.76 -0.35 13.00
N ARG A 125 9.41 -1.31 12.33
CA ARG A 125 9.44 -1.35 10.86
C ARG A 125 8.05 -1.53 10.27
N ALA A 126 7.25 -2.43 10.85
CA ALA A 126 5.88 -2.68 10.40
C ALA A 126 4.96 -1.47 10.62
N ASP A 127 5.14 -0.72 11.72
CA ASP A 127 4.45 0.56 11.95
C ASP A 127 4.72 1.55 10.81
N ALA A 128 5.99 1.72 10.43
CA ALA A 128 6.37 2.60 9.32
C ALA A 128 5.83 2.09 7.97
N GLN A 129 5.82 0.78 7.73
CA GLN A 129 5.26 0.17 6.52
C GLN A 129 3.75 0.41 6.41
N PHE A 130 3.03 0.33 7.53
CA PHE A 130 1.58 0.58 7.55
C PHE A 130 1.26 2.05 7.27
N ILE A 131 2.08 3.00 7.77
CA ILE A 131 1.93 4.43 7.45
C ILE A 131 2.17 4.66 5.95
N VAL A 132 3.20 4.05 5.36
CA VAL A 132 3.46 4.13 3.90
C VAL A 132 2.28 3.58 3.10
N ALA A 133 1.66 2.48 3.54
CA ALA A 133 0.47 1.94 2.89
C ALA A 133 -0.73 2.90 2.95
N GLY A 134 -0.89 3.65 4.04
CA GLY A 134 -1.88 4.73 4.16
C GLY A 134 -1.61 5.88 3.20
N GLN A 135 -0.36 6.33 3.10
CA GLN A 135 0.06 7.38 2.15
C GLN A 135 -0.12 6.94 0.70
N ASP A 136 0.21 5.69 0.38
CA ASP A 136 -0.03 5.10 -0.94
C ASP A 136 -1.52 5.09 -1.29
N LEU A 137 -2.39 4.73 -0.35
CA LEU A 137 -3.84 4.79 -0.55
C LEU A 137 -4.30 6.21 -0.91
N ILE A 138 -3.85 7.24 -0.16
CA ILE A 138 -4.16 8.65 -0.44
C ILE A 138 -3.75 9.01 -1.88
N LEU A 139 -2.52 8.66 -2.28
CA LEU A 139 -2.00 8.97 -3.60
C LEU A 139 -2.76 8.23 -4.73
N ARG A 140 -3.09 6.96 -4.53
CA ARG A 140 -3.84 6.16 -5.51
C ARG A 140 -5.27 6.68 -5.68
N VAL A 141 -5.93 7.00 -4.58
CA VAL A 141 -7.29 7.58 -4.61
C VAL A 141 -7.27 8.94 -5.31
N ALA A 142 -6.35 9.83 -4.93
CA ALA A 142 -6.24 11.15 -5.54
C ALA A 142 -5.92 11.06 -7.03
N GLN A 143 -4.99 10.19 -7.44
CA GLN A 143 -4.66 9.98 -8.85
C GLN A 143 -5.87 9.48 -9.65
N ALA A 144 -6.58 8.45 -9.15
CA ALA A 144 -7.75 7.91 -9.82
C ALA A 144 -8.90 8.93 -9.89
N TYR A 145 -9.06 9.74 -8.84
CA TYR A 145 -10.05 10.83 -8.80
C TYR A 145 -9.74 11.89 -9.86
N PHE A 146 -8.51 12.41 -9.91
CA PHE A 146 -8.09 13.39 -10.92
C PHE A 146 -8.14 12.83 -12.33
N ASP A 147 -7.81 11.55 -12.54
CA ASP A 147 -7.92 10.90 -13.84
C ASP A 147 -9.38 10.88 -14.35
N VAL A 148 -10.36 10.69 -13.45
CA VAL A 148 -11.78 10.78 -13.82
C VAL A 148 -12.17 12.22 -14.16
N LEU A 149 -11.74 13.21 -13.37
CA LEU A 149 -12.02 14.62 -13.64
C LEU A 149 -11.42 15.08 -14.98
N ASP A 150 -10.19 14.68 -15.27
CA ASP A 150 -9.53 14.98 -16.55
C ASP A 150 -10.31 14.38 -17.72
N ALA A 151 -10.77 13.13 -17.59
CA ALA A 151 -11.58 12.48 -18.61
C ALA A 151 -12.97 13.12 -18.76
N GLN A 152 -13.57 13.64 -17.68
CA GLN A 152 -14.81 14.41 -17.75
C GLN A 152 -14.62 15.71 -18.56
N VAL A 153 -13.52 16.43 -18.31
CA VAL A 153 -13.18 17.64 -19.07
C VAL A 153 -12.95 17.29 -20.56
N ASP A 154 -12.27 16.17 -20.85
CA ASP A 154 -12.08 15.72 -22.23
C ASP A 154 -13.42 15.46 -22.95
N VAL A 155 -14.41 14.85 -22.27
CA VAL A 155 -15.76 14.64 -22.82
C VAL A 155 -16.49 15.98 -23.03
N GLU A 156 -16.50 16.87 -22.02
CA GLU A 156 -17.14 18.20 -22.14
C GLU A 156 -16.57 18.99 -23.33
N VAL A 157 -15.26 18.97 -23.49
CA VAL A 157 -14.59 19.66 -24.61
C VAL A 157 -14.97 19.04 -25.95
N ALA A 158 -14.97 17.71 -26.07
CA ALA A 158 -15.34 17.01 -27.29
C ALA A 158 -16.81 17.27 -27.68
N GLU A 159 -17.74 17.25 -26.71
CA GLU A 159 -19.15 17.53 -26.92
C GLU A 159 -19.38 18.98 -27.36
N ALA A 160 -18.73 19.94 -26.69
CA ALA A 160 -18.83 21.35 -27.03
C ALA A 160 -18.26 21.63 -28.44
N GLN A 161 -17.13 21.02 -28.77
CA GLN A 161 -16.52 21.12 -30.07
C GLN A 161 -17.40 20.52 -31.18
N LYS A 162 -17.95 19.31 -30.97
CA LYS A 162 -18.89 18.66 -31.90
C LYS A 162 -20.14 19.52 -32.12
N LYS A 163 -20.72 20.11 -31.05
CA LYS A 163 -21.88 20.99 -31.18
C LYS A 163 -21.58 22.24 -31.99
N ALA A 164 -20.37 22.81 -31.84
CA ALA A 164 -19.93 23.96 -32.64
C ALA A 164 -19.76 23.59 -34.13
N ILE A 165 -19.08 22.48 -34.41
CA ILE A 165 -18.85 21.99 -35.77
C ILE A 165 -20.16 21.59 -36.47
N LEU A 166 -21.14 21.01 -35.72
CA LEU A 166 -22.47 20.70 -36.26
C LEU A 166 -23.18 21.95 -36.79
N LYS A 167 -23.17 23.04 -36.02
CA LYS A 167 -23.78 24.32 -36.45
C LYS A 167 -23.15 24.85 -37.75
N GLN A 168 -21.83 24.70 -37.84
CA GLN A 168 -21.10 25.14 -39.05
C GLN A 168 -21.39 24.26 -40.26
N LEU A 169 -21.50 22.94 -40.06
CA LEU A 169 -21.94 22.03 -41.13
C LEU A 169 -23.32 22.39 -41.63
N GLU A 170 -24.27 22.70 -40.73
CA GLU A 170 -25.61 23.16 -41.11
C GLU A 170 -25.57 24.48 -41.87
N GLN A 171 -24.70 25.40 -41.47
CA GLN A 171 -24.51 26.67 -42.16
C GLN A 171 -23.85 26.48 -43.56
N ALA A 172 -22.82 25.68 -43.65
CA ALA A 172 -22.16 25.35 -44.92
C ALA A 172 -23.13 24.71 -45.95
N LYS A 173 -23.99 23.78 -45.45
CA LYS A 173 -25.05 23.17 -46.27
C LYS A 173 -26.05 24.22 -46.80
N ARG A 174 -26.55 25.11 -45.92
CA ARG A 174 -27.47 26.20 -46.34
C ARG A 174 -26.81 27.17 -47.32
N ASN A 175 -25.54 27.56 -47.10
CA ASN A 175 -24.81 28.45 -47.96
C ASN A 175 -24.59 27.82 -49.38
N PHE A 176 -24.37 26.51 -49.43
CA PHE A 176 -24.26 25.77 -50.69
C PHE A 176 -25.59 25.73 -51.42
N GLU A 177 -26.71 25.46 -50.72
CA GLU A 177 -28.06 25.42 -51.29
C GLU A 177 -28.46 26.75 -51.94
N VAL A 178 -28.06 27.88 -51.38
CA VAL A 178 -28.32 29.23 -51.92
C VAL A 178 -27.22 29.73 -52.88
N GLY A 179 -26.19 28.90 -53.16
CA GLY A 179 -25.14 29.21 -54.15
C GLY A 179 -24.05 30.17 -53.67
N VAL A 180 -23.92 30.42 -52.36
CA VAL A 180 -22.95 31.34 -51.77
C VAL A 180 -21.64 30.63 -51.38
N SER A 181 -21.63 29.29 -51.28
CA SER A 181 -20.49 28.45 -50.87
C SER A 181 -20.30 27.28 -51.82
N THR A 182 -19.12 26.62 -51.78
CA THR A 182 -18.78 25.50 -52.66
C THR A 182 -19.13 24.15 -52.02
N ILE A 183 -19.27 23.09 -52.84
CA ILE A 183 -19.44 21.71 -52.33
C ILE A 183 -18.20 21.26 -51.51
N VAL A 184 -17.01 21.83 -51.77
CA VAL A 184 -15.78 21.55 -51.04
C VAL A 184 -15.91 21.99 -49.59
N ASP A 185 -16.47 23.18 -49.32
CA ASP A 185 -16.70 23.70 -47.96
C ASP A 185 -17.63 22.79 -47.18
N THR A 186 -18.69 22.27 -47.80
CA THR A 186 -19.63 21.33 -47.19
C THR A 186 -18.97 19.99 -46.86
N ASN A 187 -18.14 19.47 -47.77
CA ASN A 187 -17.42 18.22 -47.56
C ASN A 187 -16.35 18.36 -46.47
N GLU A 188 -15.68 19.51 -46.36
CA GLU A 188 -14.70 19.79 -45.31
C GLU A 188 -15.41 19.85 -43.92
N ALA A 189 -16.53 20.57 -43.82
CA ALA A 189 -17.31 20.63 -42.58
C ALA A 189 -17.85 19.25 -42.18
N GLN A 190 -18.31 18.42 -43.14
CA GLN A 190 -18.74 17.06 -42.87
C GLN A 190 -17.59 16.19 -42.35
N ALA A 191 -16.42 16.23 -43.01
CA ALA A 191 -15.24 15.46 -42.57
C ALA A 191 -14.81 15.85 -41.13
N ARG A 192 -14.84 17.14 -40.78
CA ARG A 192 -14.58 17.63 -39.42
C ARG A 192 -15.62 17.14 -38.40
N TYR A 193 -16.89 17.14 -38.77
CA TYR A 193 -17.95 16.61 -37.89
C TYR A 193 -17.78 15.12 -37.60
N ASP A 194 -17.48 14.32 -38.63
CA ASP A 194 -17.26 12.88 -38.49
C ASP A 194 -16.04 12.59 -37.60
N LEU A 195 -14.93 13.33 -37.81
CA LEU A 195 -13.72 13.23 -36.98
C LEU A 195 -14.01 13.56 -35.49
N THR A 196 -14.74 14.67 -35.26
CA THR A 196 -15.07 15.10 -33.89
C THR A 196 -16.04 14.13 -33.21
N THR A 197 -16.95 13.52 -34.01
CA THR A 197 -17.83 12.46 -33.51
C THR A 197 -17.01 11.24 -33.02
N SER A 198 -15.99 10.84 -33.80
CA SER A 198 -15.05 9.77 -33.41
C SER A 198 -14.29 10.14 -32.13
N GLN A 199 -13.83 11.38 -31.99
CA GLN A 199 -13.13 11.88 -30.79
C GLN A 199 -14.03 11.86 -29.55
N GLU A 200 -15.33 12.26 -29.68
CA GLU A 200 -16.29 12.18 -28.58
C GLU A 200 -16.50 10.73 -28.10
N ILE A 201 -16.66 9.78 -29.04
CA ILE A 201 -16.81 8.36 -28.71
C ILE A 201 -15.57 7.86 -27.95
N ALA A 202 -14.39 8.21 -28.40
CA ALA A 202 -13.13 7.84 -27.74
C ALA A 202 -13.02 8.46 -26.34
N ALA A 203 -13.39 9.73 -26.16
CA ALA A 203 -13.38 10.42 -24.87
C ALA A 203 -14.37 9.79 -23.88
N ARG A 204 -15.59 9.47 -24.31
CA ARG A 204 -16.59 8.78 -23.47
C ARG A 204 -16.13 7.40 -23.03
N ASN A 205 -15.51 6.63 -23.93
CA ASN A 205 -14.93 5.33 -23.59
C ASN A 205 -13.79 5.48 -22.57
N ALA A 206 -12.91 6.48 -22.75
CA ALA A 206 -11.84 6.76 -21.81
C ALA A 206 -12.39 7.12 -20.42
N LEU A 207 -13.44 7.95 -20.34
CA LEU A 207 -14.10 8.29 -19.09
C LEU A 207 -14.66 7.05 -18.38
N GLU A 208 -15.32 6.15 -19.11
CA GLU A 208 -15.86 4.92 -18.51
C GLU A 208 -14.74 4.04 -17.98
N ILE A 209 -13.60 3.91 -18.68
CA ILE A 209 -12.43 3.19 -18.20
C ILE A 209 -11.89 3.79 -16.89
N ARG A 210 -11.76 5.14 -16.81
CA ARG A 210 -11.28 5.82 -15.59
C ARG A 210 -12.23 5.63 -14.42
N LYS A 211 -13.55 5.69 -14.65
CA LYS A 211 -14.55 5.37 -13.62
C LYS A 211 -14.42 3.93 -13.12
N ARG A 212 -14.18 2.96 -14.00
CA ARG A 212 -13.96 1.56 -13.60
C ARG A 212 -12.65 1.36 -12.83
N MET A 213 -11.60 2.11 -13.15
CA MET A 213 -10.35 2.11 -12.35
C MET A 213 -10.62 2.62 -10.92
N LEU A 214 -11.36 3.71 -10.77
CA LEU A 214 -11.74 4.21 -9.44
C LEU A 214 -12.66 3.22 -8.71
N GLN A 215 -13.60 2.58 -9.43
CA GLN A 215 -14.42 1.51 -8.87
C GLN A 215 -13.56 0.38 -8.29
N GLY A 216 -12.44 0.03 -8.92
CA GLY A 216 -11.52 -1.00 -8.39
C GLY A 216 -10.94 -0.67 -7.00
N ILE A 217 -10.96 0.60 -6.60
CA ILE A 217 -10.48 1.06 -5.29
C ILE A 217 -11.63 1.13 -4.27
N ILE A 218 -12.80 1.66 -4.66
CA ILE A 218 -13.92 1.95 -3.73
C ILE A 218 -15.06 0.91 -3.79
N ASP A 219 -14.94 -0.10 -4.65
CA ASP A 219 -15.92 -1.19 -4.87
C ASP A 219 -17.34 -0.73 -5.30
N ARG A 220 -17.49 0.53 -5.73
CA ARG A 220 -18.72 1.03 -6.34
C ARG A 220 -18.44 1.96 -7.52
N LEU A 221 -19.37 2.04 -8.47
CA LEU A 221 -19.22 2.99 -9.57
C LEU A 221 -19.56 4.40 -9.09
N PRO A 222 -18.64 5.39 -9.21
CA PRO A 222 -18.93 6.77 -8.85
C PRO A 222 -19.90 7.39 -9.87
N GLU A 223 -21.00 7.97 -9.39
CA GLU A 223 -21.99 8.58 -10.28
C GLU A 223 -21.53 9.97 -10.74
N ASN A 224 -21.25 10.88 -9.80
CA ASN A 224 -20.80 12.24 -10.06
C ASN A 224 -19.68 12.60 -9.08
N LEU A 225 -18.54 13.08 -9.63
CA LEU A 225 -17.45 13.61 -8.82
C LEU A 225 -17.49 15.14 -8.80
N ALA A 226 -17.18 15.73 -7.66
CA ALA A 226 -17.01 17.16 -7.53
C ALA A 226 -15.70 17.61 -8.20
N GLY A 227 -15.80 18.42 -9.25
CA GLY A 227 -14.65 19.05 -9.91
C GLY A 227 -14.53 20.51 -9.55
N ALA A 228 -13.37 21.12 -9.76
CA ALA A 228 -13.16 22.54 -9.59
C ALA A 228 -14.08 23.33 -10.53
N ARG A 229 -14.99 24.11 -9.99
CA ARG A 229 -15.86 25.02 -10.76
C ARG A 229 -15.07 26.19 -11.34
N GLU A 230 -14.12 26.66 -10.57
CA GLU A 230 -13.16 27.69 -10.97
C GLU A 230 -11.77 27.30 -10.43
N ILE A 231 -10.74 27.43 -11.29
CA ILE A 231 -9.36 27.17 -10.83
C ILE A 231 -8.97 28.32 -9.91
N ALA A 232 -8.68 27.98 -8.66
CA ALA A 232 -8.36 28.93 -7.59
C ALA A 232 -7.33 29.96 -8.05
N SER A 233 -7.63 31.23 -7.81
CA SER A 233 -6.72 32.35 -8.16
C SER A 233 -5.48 32.36 -7.28
N ASN A 234 -5.60 31.84 -6.05
CA ASN A 234 -4.53 31.76 -5.07
C ASN A 234 -4.02 30.33 -4.99
N LEU A 235 -3.05 30.00 -5.83
CA LEU A 235 -2.27 28.78 -5.68
C LEU A 235 -1.51 28.91 -4.35
N THR A 236 -1.85 28.06 -3.39
CA THR A 236 -1.37 28.13 -2.01
C THR A 236 0.16 28.09 -1.96
N SER A 237 0.77 28.93 -1.13
CA SER A 237 2.21 28.85 -0.86
C SER A 237 2.56 27.48 -0.26
N LEU A 238 3.73 26.98 -0.63
CA LEU A 238 4.28 25.76 -0.02
C LEU A 238 4.57 26.01 1.47
N ARG A 239 4.45 24.96 2.30
CA ARG A 239 4.74 25.02 3.74
C ARG A 239 6.17 25.45 4.05
N TYR A 240 7.13 24.99 3.23
CA TYR A 240 8.53 25.38 3.32
C TYR A 240 8.92 26.15 2.06
N GLY A 241 9.68 27.24 2.26
CA GLY A 241 10.02 28.18 1.18
C GLY A 241 11.15 27.72 0.28
N SER A 242 12.00 26.79 0.72
CA SER A 242 13.19 26.36 -0.02
C SER A 242 13.21 24.86 -0.30
N MET A 243 13.84 24.49 -1.41
CA MET A 243 14.06 23.09 -1.79
C MET A 243 14.87 22.33 -0.74
N ASP A 244 15.88 22.98 -0.15
CA ASP A 244 16.77 22.32 0.83
C ASP A 244 16.04 22.01 2.16
N GLU A 245 15.05 22.82 2.55
CA GLU A 245 14.20 22.51 3.71
C GLU A 245 13.33 21.29 3.46
N TRP A 246 12.76 21.15 2.26
CA TRP A 246 12.01 19.95 1.88
C TRP A 246 12.88 18.70 1.87
N VAL A 247 14.09 18.79 1.32
CA VAL A 247 15.05 17.67 1.31
C VAL A 247 15.42 17.27 2.73
N ARG A 248 15.76 18.23 3.60
CA ARG A 248 16.10 17.96 5.00
C ARG A 248 14.92 17.29 5.73
N THR A 249 13.71 17.83 5.57
CA THR A 249 12.51 17.23 6.18
C THR A 249 12.28 15.80 5.69
N ALA A 250 12.47 15.54 4.38
CA ALA A 250 12.37 14.21 3.82
C ALA A 250 13.42 13.25 4.42
N GLU A 251 14.68 13.67 4.55
CA GLU A 251 15.72 12.84 5.17
C GLU A 251 15.47 12.55 6.66
N GLU A 252 14.74 13.43 7.37
CA GLU A 252 14.42 13.24 8.78
C GLU A 252 13.13 12.43 9.02
N LYS A 253 12.10 12.65 8.19
CA LYS A 253 10.73 12.17 8.48
C LYS A 253 10.23 11.08 7.54
N ASN A 254 10.85 10.89 6.37
CA ASN A 254 10.36 9.93 5.37
C ASN A 254 10.28 8.51 5.94
N PHE A 255 9.11 7.87 5.79
CA PHE A 255 8.86 6.54 6.34
C PHE A 255 9.58 5.42 5.59
N ALA A 256 9.84 5.57 4.28
CA ALA A 256 10.64 4.60 3.54
C ALA A 256 12.09 4.57 4.06
N LEU A 257 12.63 5.72 4.49
CA LEU A 257 13.95 5.79 5.14
C LEU A 257 13.92 5.12 6.51
N LYS A 258 12.87 5.33 7.30
CA LYS A 258 12.70 4.66 8.62
C LYS A 258 12.61 3.14 8.49
N ILE A 259 11.91 2.65 7.46
CA ILE A 259 11.85 1.21 7.14
C ILE A 259 13.26 0.66 6.86
N GLN A 260 14.05 1.38 6.10
CA GLN A 260 15.42 0.96 5.75
C GLN A 260 16.40 1.09 6.93
N GLN A 261 16.21 2.09 7.80
CA GLN A 261 16.95 2.21 9.06
C GLN A 261 16.65 1.00 9.98
N ALA A 262 15.39 0.65 10.13
CA ALA A 262 15.01 -0.53 10.91
C ALA A 262 15.58 -1.82 10.29
N ALA A 263 15.63 -1.94 8.96
CA ALA A 263 16.25 -3.08 8.29
C ALA A 263 17.76 -3.19 8.58
N TYR A 264 18.46 -2.06 8.60
CA TYR A 264 19.87 -2.02 9.02
C TYR A 264 20.05 -2.44 10.49
N GLU A 265 19.20 -1.94 11.39
CA GLU A 265 19.24 -2.31 12.81
C GLU A 265 18.98 -3.80 13.03
N ILE A 266 17.99 -4.37 12.30
CA ILE A 266 17.72 -5.81 12.31
C ILE A 266 18.94 -6.59 11.86
N ALA A 267 19.63 -6.17 10.79
CA ALA A 267 20.86 -6.81 10.34
C ALA A 267 21.99 -6.69 11.36
N ALA A 268 22.13 -5.55 12.04
CA ALA A 268 23.10 -5.35 13.12
C ALA A 268 22.79 -6.25 14.34
N GLN A 269 21.51 -6.42 14.68
CA GLN A 269 21.07 -7.33 15.73
C GLN A 269 21.28 -8.79 15.33
N GLU A 270 21.14 -9.15 14.05
CA GLU A 270 21.43 -10.49 13.56
C GLU A 270 22.89 -10.88 13.79
N VAL A 271 23.85 -9.96 13.59
CA VAL A 271 25.25 -10.18 13.95
C VAL A 271 25.39 -10.54 15.44
N LYS A 272 24.72 -9.79 16.32
CA LYS A 272 24.73 -10.06 17.78
C LYS A 272 24.08 -11.41 18.10
N LYS A 273 22.99 -11.76 17.41
CA LYS A 273 22.30 -13.04 17.59
C LYS A 273 23.19 -14.20 17.20
N VAL A 274 23.84 -14.14 16.05
CA VAL A 274 24.77 -15.18 15.61
C VAL A 274 25.98 -15.26 16.54
N TRP A 275 26.52 -14.10 16.96
CA TRP A 275 27.62 -14.06 17.94
C TRP A 275 27.24 -14.71 19.29
N SER A 276 25.96 -14.57 19.71
CA SER A 276 25.47 -15.14 20.96
C SER A 276 25.56 -16.66 21.04
N GLN A 277 25.75 -17.35 19.91
CA GLN A 277 25.98 -18.81 19.86
C GLN A 277 27.32 -19.24 20.47
N HIS A 278 28.20 -18.30 20.79
CA HIS A 278 29.42 -18.55 21.57
C HIS A 278 29.17 -18.51 23.09
N TYR A 279 28.03 -17.97 23.54
CA TYR A 279 27.71 -17.85 24.97
C TYR A 279 27.15 -19.15 25.53
N PRO A 280 27.38 -19.43 26.83
CA PRO A 280 26.71 -20.54 27.49
C PRO A 280 25.19 -20.33 27.55
N THR A 281 24.45 -21.45 27.59
CA THR A 281 23.02 -21.43 27.87
C THR A 281 22.75 -22.15 29.19
N VAL A 282 21.80 -21.63 29.96
CA VAL A 282 21.37 -22.19 31.24
C VAL A 282 19.85 -22.36 31.20
N ASP A 283 19.41 -23.61 31.38
CA ASP A 283 18.00 -23.97 31.38
C ASP A 283 17.63 -24.70 32.67
N LEU A 284 16.47 -24.42 33.23
CA LEU A 284 15.83 -25.25 34.23
C LEU A 284 14.96 -26.28 33.50
N VAL A 285 15.22 -27.58 33.73
CA VAL A 285 14.51 -28.67 33.09
C VAL A 285 13.79 -29.49 34.16
N ALA A 286 12.49 -29.74 33.99
CA ALA A 286 11.72 -30.65 34.78
C ALA A 286 11.07 -31.71 33.86
N GLN A 287 11.12 -32.97 34.29
CA GLN A 287 10.57 -34.09 33.52
C GLN A 287 9.82 -35.06 34.39
N TYR A 288 8.63 -35.45 33.98
CA TYR A 288 7.87 -36.57 34.47
C TYR A 288 7.74 -37.61 33.34
N SER A 289 8.17 -38.83 33.60
CA SER A 289 8.11 -39.92 32.61
C SER A 289 7.43 -41.12 33.23
N ASP A 290 6.43 -41.65 32.55
CA ASP A 290 5.76 -42.90 32.86
C ASP A 290 5.94 -43.82 31.63
N GLN A 291 6.74 -44.89 31.83
CA GLN A 291 7.13 -45.79 30.75
C GLN A 291 6.94 -47.26 31.21
N THR A 292 6.33 -48.05 30.34
CA THR A 292 6.18 -49.46 30.53
C THR A 292 6.96 -50.22 29.47
N GLY A 293 7.46 -51.41 29.78
CA GLY A 293 8.22 -52.24 28.84
C GLY A 293 9.67 -51.80 28.67
N VAL A 294 10.25 -51.05 29.62
CA VAL A 294 11.66 -50.59 29.52
C VAL A 294 12.60 -51.71 29.96
N GLY A 295 13.67 -51.95 29.18
CA GLY A 295 14.83 -52.71 29.62
C GLY A 295 14.66 -54.22 29.66
N GLY A 296 13.60 -54.82 29.09
CA GLY A 296 13.32 -56.24 29.17
C GLY A 296 14.16 -57.19 28.30
N ALA A 297 15.20 -56.69 27.64
CA ALA A 297 15.98 -57.48 26.67
C ALA A 297 16.71 -58.68 27.28
N ILE A 298 17.04 -58.64 28.59
CA ILE A 298 17.77 -59.73 29.24
C ILE A 298 16.81 -60.69 29.98
N THR A 299 15.70 -60.16 30.53
CA THR A 299 14.81 -60.93 31.40
C THR A 299 13.51 -61.34 30.69
N GLY A 300 13.25 -60.90 29.46
CA GLY A 300 11.99 -61.09 28.76
C GLY A 300 10.78 -60.36 29.37
N ARG A 301 10.99 -59.62 30.42
CA ARG A 301 9.96 -58.79 31.13
C ARG A 301 10.38 -57.36 31.16
N GLY A 302 9.60 -56.48 30.51
CA GLY A 302 9.75 -55.06 30.67
C GLY A 302 9.37 -54.58 32.08
N ILE A 303 10.03 -53.59 32.61
CA ILE A 303 9.70 -52.94 33.87
C ILE A 303 8.89 -51.66 33.62
N ASP A 304 7.97 -51.40 34.54
CA ASP A 304 7.25 -50.14 34.58
C ASP A 304 8.09 -49.15 35.37
N LEU A 305 8.42 -47.98 34.77
CA LEU A 305 9.29 -46.98 35.34
C LEU A 305 8.59 -45.63 35.38
N ILE A 306 8.34 -45.14 36.57
CA ILE A 306 7.95 -43.76 36.76
C ILE A 306 9.18 -42.95 37.26
N SER A 307 9.58 -41.96 36.46
CA SER A 307 10.71 -41.12 36.79
C SER A 307 10.30 -39.66 36.89
N LYS A 308 10.81 -38.96 37.90
CA LYS A 308 10.62 -37.52 38.10
C LYS A 308 11.97 -36.90 38.31
N SER A 309 12.29 -35.88 37.48
CA SER A 309 13.55 -35.18 37.61
C SER A 309 13.34 -33.66 37.48
N ILE A 310 14.13 -32.91 38.22
CA ILE A 310 14.29 -31.48 38.07
C ILE A 310 15.78 -31.17 38.16
N GLY A 311 16.28 -30.31 37.28
CA GLY A 311 17.70 -29.98 37.24
C GLY A 311 17.97 -28.71 36.46
N VAL A 312 19.16 -28.17 36.65
CA VAL A 312 19.69 -27.08 35.88
C VAL A 312 20.66 -27.64 34.84
N GLN A 313 20.45 -27.31 33.58
CA GLN A 313 21.31 -27.73 32.47
C GLN A 313 22.13 -26.54 31.99
N LEU A 314 23.47 -26.64 32.09
CA LEU A 314 24.41 -25.71 31.51
C LEU A 314 24.99 -26.31 30.21
N ASN A 315 24.89 -25.60 29.10
CA ASN A 315 25.53 -26.00 27.85
C ASN A 315 26.52 -24.90 27.41
N VAL A 316 27.79 -25.26 27.27
CA VAL A 316 28.90 -24.37 26.85
C VAL A 316 29.47 -24.89 25.55
N PRO A 317 29.24 -24.23 24.42
CA PRO A 317 29.83 -24.64 23.14
C PRO A 317 31.31 -24.25 23.10
N LEU A 318 32.20 -25.23 23.15
CA LEU A 318 33.67 -24.97 23.12
C LEU A 318 34.20 -24.87 21.71
N PHE A 319 33.77 -25.73 20.81
CA PHE A 319 34.21 -25.76 19.41
C PHE A 319 33.11 -26.29 18.50
N GLN A 320 32.84 -25.59 17.41
CA GLN A 320 31.76 -25.91 16.45
C GLN A 320 32.30 -25.93 14.99
N GLY A 321 33.56 -26.36 14.78
CA GLY A 321 34.13 -26.49 13.44
C GLY A 321 34.15 -25.19 12.63
N PHE A 322 34.40 -24.05 13.27
CA PHE A 322 34.36 -22.69 12.66
C PHE A 322 33.04 -22.25 12.05
N SER A 323 31.93 -23.00 12.23
CA SER A 323 30.64 -22.68 11.65
C SER A 323 30.09 -21.36 12.16
N VAL A 324 30.23 -21.05 13.45
CA VAL A 324 29.77 -19.80 14.04
C VAL A 324 30.56 -18.61 13.50
N GLN A 325 31.91 -18.73 13.40
CA GLN A 325 32.74 -17.67 12.82
C GLN A 325 32.35 -17.37 11.37
N SER A 326 32.03 -18.42 10.58
CA SER A 326 31.55 -18.25 9.20
C SER A 326 30.25 -17.51 9.15
N ARG A 327 29.25 -17.91 9.98
CA ARG A 327 27.95 -17.23 10.09
C ARG A 327 28.09 -15.78 10.56
N VAL A 328 29.02 -15.49 11.47
CA VAL A 328 29.30 -14.10 11.89
C VAL A 328 29.83 -13.27 10.72
N ARG A 329 30.75 -13.79 9.91
CA ARG A 329 31.26 -13.09 8.71
C ARG A 329 30.14 -12.88 7.68
N GLU A 330 29.25 -13.84 7.48
CA GLU A 330 28.08 -13.75 6.64
C GLU A 330 27.13 -12.65 7.15
N ALA A 331 26.79 -12.65 8.44
CA ALA A 331 25.94 -11.64 9.05
C ALA A 331 26.53 -10.23 8.95
N LEU A 332 27.86 -10.08 9.13
CA LEU A 332 28.56 -8.81 8.92
C LEU A 332 28.47 -8.33 7.46
N ALA A 333 28.60 -9.24 6.49
CA ALA A 333 28.42 -8.89 5.09
C ALA A 333 26.97 -8.43 4.78
N HIS A 334 25.97 -9.08 5.38
CA HIS A 334 24.57 -8.65 5.28
C HIS A 334 24.32 -7.29 5.95
N GLN A 335 24.92 -7.03 7.10
CA GLN A 335 24.87 -5.71 7.75
C GLN A 335 25.48 -4.62 6.86
N ASN A 336 26.65 -4.88 6.28
CA ASN A 336 27.30 -3.94 5.37
C ASN A 336 26.45 -3.68 4.11
N ARG A 337 25.81 -4.70 3.56
CA ARG A 337 24.84 -4.55 2.47
C ARG A 337 23.70 -3.65 2.89
N ALA A 338 23.07 -3.89 4.05
CA ALA A 338 21.96 -3.09 4.56
C ALA A 338 22.35 -1.62 4.79
N LEU A 339 23.62 -1.35 5.18
CA LEU A 339 24.17 0.01 5.29
C LEU A 339 24.20 0.73 3.94
N HIS A 340 24.66 0.05 2.89
CA HIS A 340 24.69 0.64 1.54
C HIS A 340 23.30 0.79 0.94
N ASP A 341 22.36 -0.13 1.23
CA ASP A 341 20.96 -0.02 0.84
C ASP A 341 20.30 1.20 1.52
N LEU A 342 20.60 1.46 2.80
CA LEU A 342 20.15 2.65 3.53
C LEU A 342 20.68 3.95 2.89
N GLU A 343 21.97 3.99 2.57
CA GLU A 343 22.57 5.17 1.91
C GLU A 343 21.99 5.40 0.50
N SER A 344 21.76 4.33 -0.26
CA SER A 344 21.10 4.39 -1.56
C SER A 344 19.68 4.96 -1.45
N THR A 345 18.92 4.48 -0.47
CA THR A 345 17.55 4.96 -0.20
C THR A 345 17.55 6.44 0.20
N ARG A 346 18.47 6.88 1.07
CA ARG A 346 18.61 8.29 1.44
C ARG A 346 18.81 9.18 0.22
N ARG A 347 19.75 8.80 -0.66
CA ARG A 347 20.02 9.57 -1.89
C ARG A 347 18.82 9.61 -2.84
N SER A 348 18.09 8.50 -2.97
CA SER A 348 16.89 8.41 -3.78
C SER A 348 15.80 9.35 -3.25
N ILE A 349 15.54 9.34 -1.94
CA ILE A 349 14.56 10.21 -1.29
C ILE A 349 14.92 11.68 -1.46
N ALA A 350 16.19 12.05 -1.26
CA ALA A 350 16.66 13.41 -1.48
C ALA A 350 16.45 13.86 -2.94
N LEU A 351 16.70 12.98 -3.91
CA LEU A 351 16.44 13.25 -5.33
C LEU A 351 14.95 13.42 -5.62
N GLN A 352 14.11 12.50 -5.11
CA GLN A 352 12.66 12.53 -5.29
C GLN A 352 12.04 13.80 -4.68
N ALA A 353 12.46 14.19 -3.47
CA ALA A 353 12.02 15.43 -2.83
C ALA A 353 12.35 16.67 -3.69
N ARG A 354 13.58 16.75 -4.25
CA ARG A 354 13.97 17.82 -5.17
C ARG A 354 13.10 17.82 -6.44
N GLN A 355 12.88 16.65 -7.02
CA GLN A 355 12.07 16.51 -8.22
C GLN A 355 10.62 16.95 -7.97
N GLN A 356 10.01 16.52 -6.86
CA GLN A 356 8.64 16.90 -6.55
C GLN A 356 8.53 18.40 -6.22
N PHE A 357 9.50 18.97 -5.53
CA PHE A 357 9.54 20.43 -5.32
C PHE A 357 9.58 21.21 -6.64
N LEU A 358 10.41 20.78 -7.60
CA LEU A 358 10.48 21.39 -8.92
C LEU A 358 9.17 21.20 -9.70
N ASN A 359 8.53 20.02 -9.58
CA ASN A 359 7.23 19.76 -10.22
C ASN A 359 6.15 20.71 -9.67
N VAL A 360 6.13 20.96 -8.37
CA VAL A 360 5.17 21.90 -7.74
C VAL A 360 5.44 23.33 -8.19
N THR A 361 6.70 23.80 -8.13
CA THR A 361 7.05 25.19 -8.50
C THR A 361 6.80 25.46 -9.98
N ASN A 362 7.17 24.51 -10.85
CA ASN A 362 6.89 24.61 -12.28
C ASN A 362 5.38 24.49 -12.57
N GLY A 363 4.66 23.63 -11.85
CA GLY A 363 3.20 23.48 -11.95
C GLY A 363 2.48 24.79 -11.65
N ILE A 364 2.88 25.53 -10.62
CA ILE A 364 2.35 26.88 -10.31
C ILE A 364 2.53 27.82 -11.50
N ALA A 365 3.75 27.87 -12.06
CA ALA A 365 4.04 28.73 -13.20
C ALA A 365 3.24 28.34 -14.45
N GLN A 366 3.13 27.03 -14.71
CA GLN A 366 2.38 26.48 -15.83
C GLN A 366 0.88 26.79 -15.72
N VAL A 367 0.26 26.59 -14.56
CA VAL A 367 -1.16 26.92 -14.33
C VAL A 367 -1.41 28.41 -14.56
N LYS A 368 -0.53 29.31 -14.07
CA LYS A 368 -0.63 30.75 -14.32
C LYS A 368 -0.55 31.08 -15.81
N ALA A 369 0.41 30.49 -16.52
CA ALA A 369 0.58 30.70 -17.95
C ALA A 369 -0.62 30.19 -18.77
N LEU A 370 -1.14 29.01 -18.46
CA LEU A 370 -2.30 28.43 -19.15
C LEU A 370 -3.61 29.18 -18.83
N LYS A 371 -3.75 29.74 -17.60
CA LYS A 371 -4.87 30.62 -17.27
C LYS A 371 -4.87 31.87 -18.16
N GLN A 372 -3.69 32.47 -18.37
CA GLN A 372 -3.55 33.61 -19.29
C GLN A 372 -3.78 33.19 -20.75
N ALA A 373 -3.29 32.03 -21.16
CA ALA A 373 -3.50 31.49 -22.49
C ALA A 373 -4.99 31.25 -22.80
N LEU A 374 -5.75 30.72 -21.82
CA LEU A 374 -7.20 30.55 -21.95
C LEU A 374 -7.92 31.90 -22.11
N LEU A 375 -7.55 32.90 -21.30
CA LEU A 375 -8.11 34.24 -21.42
C LEU A 375 -7.85 34.85 -22.80
N SER A 376 -6.61 34.76 -23.28
CA SER A 376 -6.21 35.27 -24.60
C SER A 376 -6.90 34.52 -25.74
N SER A 377 -7.02 33.18 -25.64
CA SER A 377 -7.71 32.35 -26.64
C SER A 377 -9.21 32.66 -26.70
N LYS A 378 -9.83 32.94 -25.56
CA LYS A 378 -11.23 33.37 -25.50
C LYS A 378 -11.42 34.72 -26.18
N SER A 379 -10.57 35.71 -25.90
CA SER A 379 -10.61 37.03 -26.53
C SER A 379 -10.35 36.93 -28.04
N GLN A 380 -9.42 36.05 -28.47
CA GLN A 380 -9.18 35.78 -29.88
C GLN A 380 -10.43 35.18 -30.56
N LEU A 381 -11.10 34.21 -29.93
CA LEU A 381 -12.33 33.62 -30.44
C LEU A 381 -13.41 34.70 -30.63
N ASP A 382 -13.67 35.51 -29.58
CA ASP A 382 -14.67 36.58 -29.63
C ASP A 382 -14.38 37.57 -30.75
N SER A 383 -13.12 37.97 -30.95
CA SER A 383 -12.68 38.87 -32.02
C SER A 383 -12.80 38.23 -33.40
N THR A 384 -12.55 36.90 -33.52
CA THR A 384 -12.64 36.18 -34.78
C THR A 384 -14.10 36.01 -35.23
N ILE A 385 -15.02 35.74 -34.25
CA ILE A 385 -16.47 35.70 -34.52
C ILE A 385 -16.96 37.04 -35.05
N LEU A 386 -16.58 38.16 -34.38
CA LEU A 386 -16.94 39.51 -34.88
C LEU A 386 -16.37 39.80 -36.25
N GLY A 387 -15.09 39.37 -36.51
CA GLY A 387 -14.47 39.52 -37.85
C GLY A 387 -15.16 38.71 -38.91
N GLN A 388 -15.74 37.55 -38.61
CA GLN A 388 -16.56 36.76 -39.51
C GLN A 388 -17.88 37.47 -39.85
N GLU A 389 -18.56 38.02 -38.85
CA GLU A 389 -19.82 38.75 -39.04
C GLU A 389 -19.65 39.95 -39.98
N VAL A 390 -18.50 40.63 -39.96
CA VAL A 390 -18.19 41.74 -40.87
C VAL A 390 -17.45 41.32 -42.18
N GLY A 391 -17.26 40.02 -42.40
CA GLY A 391 -16.73 39.44 -43.63
C GLY A 391 -15.20 39.52 -43.80
N VAL A 392 -14.43 39.87 -42.75
CA VAL A 392 -12.95 39.95 -42.81
C VAL A 392 -12.25 38.67 -42.31
N ARG A 393 -13.00 37.72 -41.75
CA ARG A 393 -12.54 36.42 -41.30
C ARG A 393 -13.40 35.31 -41.90
N THR A 394 -12.80 34.14 -42.06
CA THR A 394 -13.48 32.96 -42.59
C THR A 394 -14.09 32.12 -41.49
N GLU A 395 -15.01 31.24 -41.82
CA GLU A 395 -15.59 30.25 -40.91
C GLU A 395 -14.50 29.30 -40.35
N VAL A 396 -13.51 28.95 -41.19
CA VAL A 396 -12.35 28.13 -40.80
C VAL A 396 -11.53 28.82 -39.68
N ASP A 397 -11.39 30.16 -39.72
CA ASP A 397 -10.69 30.93 -38.70
C ASP A 397 -11.42 30.82 -37.37
N VAL A 398 -12.75 30.88 -37.34
CA VAL A 398 -13.57 30.73 -36.11
C VAL A 398 -13.41 29.32 -35.56
N LEU A 399 -13.45 28.26 -36.40
CA LEU A 399 -13.21 26.89 -35.99
C LEU A 399 -11.88 26.69 -35.30
N ASN A 400 -10.82 27.23 -35.93
CA ASN A 400 -9.47 27.11 -35.39
C ASN A 400 -9.33 27.86 -34.05
N ALA A 401 -9.93 29.04 -33.92
CA ALA A 401 -9.95 29.79 -32.65
C ALA A 401 -10.74 29.06 -31.54
N GLN A 402 -11.87 28.41 -31.90
CA GLN A 402 -12.65 27.57 -30.97
C GLN A 402 -11.83 26.36 -30.51
N GLN A 403 -11.20 25.66 -31.41
CA GLN A 403 -10.35 24.51 -31.10
C GLN A 403 -9.21 24.91 -30.15
N GLN A 404 -8.57 26.05 -30.39
CA GLN A 404 -7.50 26.57 -29.56
C GLN A 404 -8.00 26.90 -28.15
N MET A 405 -9.17 27.54 -28.00
CA MET A 405 -9.77 27.88 -26.72
C MET A 405 -10.14 26.61 -25.93
N TYR A 406 -10.75 25.61 -26.58
CA TYR A 406 -11.07 24.35 -25.92
C TYR A 406 -9.82 23.57 -25.51
N SER A 407 -8.77 23.56 -26.36
CA SER A 407 -7.49 22.96 -25.97
C SER A 407 -6.88 23.66 -24.77
N ALA A 408 -6.84 24.99 -24.75
CA ALA A 408 -6.32 25.77 -23.62
C ALA A 408 -7.11 25.47 -22.33
N ARG A 409 -8.45 25.33 -22.41
CA ARG A 409 -9.30 24.96 -21.24
C ARG A 409 -8.94 23.59 -20.69
N ARG A 410 -8.81 22.59 -21.58
CA ARG A 410 -8.42 21.22 -21.21
C ARG A 410 -7.02 21.19 -20.58
N ASP A 411 -6.06 21.84 -21.22
CA ASP A 411 -4.66 21.83 -20.80
C ASP A 411 -4.50 22.54 -19.44
N LEU A 412 -5.29 23.58 -19.18
CA LEU A 412 -5.34 24.27 -17.88
C LEU A 412 -5.89 23.35 -16.79
N ALA A 413 -6.98 22.61 -17.03
CA ALA A 413 -7.54 21.69 -16.05
C ALA A 413 -6.55 20.58 -15.70
N LYS A 414 -5.94 19.94 -16.71
CA LYS A 414 -4.92 18.89 -16.51
C LYS A 414 -3.68 19.40 -15.78
N ALA A 415 -3.20 20.60 -16.08
CA ALA A 415 -2.09 21.22 -15.38
C ALA A 415 -2.42 21.50 -13.90
N TYR A 416 -3.66 21.91 -13.61
CA TYR A 416 -4.13 22.14 -12.24
C TYR A 416 -4.19 20.85 -11.44
N HIS A 417 -4.78 19.79 -11.96
CA HIS A 417 -4.83 18.48 -11.30
C HIS A 417 -3.42 17.88 -11.11
N SER A 418 -2.54 18.03 -12.11
CA SER A 418 -1.14 17.62 -12.00
C SER A 418 -0.39 18.38 -10.91
N TYR A 419 -0.64 19.69 -10.76
CA TYR A 419 -0.09 20.49 -9.68
C TYR A 419 -0.56 20.01 -8.30
N LEU A 420 -1.87 19.76 -8.12
CA LEU A 420 -2.43 19.24 -6.87
C LEU A 420 -1.84 17.87 -6.51
N MET A 421 -1.70 16.99 -7.52
CA MET A 421 -1.08 15.68 -7.33
C MET A 421 0.41 15.79 -6.96
N SER A 422 1.13 16.73 -7.55
CA SER A 422 2.55 16.98 -7.20
C SER A 422 2.70 17.50 -5.76
N ARG A 423 1.74 18.28 -5.25
CA ARG A 423 1.72 18.69 -3.83
C ARG A 423 1.55 17.51 -2.89
N LEU A 424 0.61 16.60 -3.20
CA LEU A 424 0.42 15.37 -2.40
C LEU A 424 1.69 14.51 -2.40
N ARG A 425 2.31 14.32 -3.56
CA ARG A 425 3.56 13.57 -3.67
C ARG A 425 4.70 14.23 -2.89
N LEU A 426 4.85 15.56 -2.95
CA LEU A 426 5.85 16.27 -2.20
C LEU A 426 5.66 16.08 -0.67
N SER A 427 4.41 16.14 -0.20
CA SER A 427 4.09 15.87 1.21
C SER A 427 4.37 14.43 1.61
N ALA A 428 4.14 13.45 0.71
CA ALA A 428 4.49 12.06 0.94
C ALA A 428 6.00 11.86 1.07
N GLU A 429 6.79 12.47 0.15
CA GLU A 429 8.26 12.41 0.23
C GLU A 429 8.80 13.06 1.50
N ALA A 430 8.17 14.14 1.96
CA ALA A 430 8.52 14.78 3.24
C ALA A 430 8.07 13.96 4.48
N GLY A 431 7.31 12.86 4.30
CA GLY A 431 6.74 12.09 5.41
C GLY A 431 5.62 12.82 6.16
N GLU A 432 5.02 13.84 5.54
CA GLU A 432 3.98 14.69 6.12
C GLU A 432 2.61 14.53 5.42
N LEU A 433 2.46 13.54 4.54
CA LEU A 433 1.19 13.26 3.90
C LEU A 433 0.25 12.55 4.89
N ASP A 434 -0.82 13.25 5.24
CA ASP A 434 -1.88 12.77 6.11
C ASP A 434 -3.27 13.19 5.59
N GLU A 435 -4.30 12.92 6.37
CA GLU A 435 -5.68 13.28 6.06
C GLU A 435 -5.90 14.80 6.04
N GLU A 436 -5.14 15.58 6.81
CA GLU A 436 -5.27 17.04 6.84
C GLU A 436 -4.77 17.66 5.52
N VAL A 437 -3.64 17.17 5.00
CA VAL A 437 -3.15 17.60 3.68
C VAL A 437 -4.16 17.24 2.58
N LEU A 438 -4.82 16.08 2.67
CA LEU A 438 -5.86 15.69 1.72
C LEU A 438 -7.08 16.64 1.82
N LYS A 439 -7.48 17.05 3.02
CA LYS A 439 -8.56 18.04 3.23
C LYS A 439 -8.21 19.40 2.61
N GLU A 440 -6.97 19.86 2.75
CA GLU A 440 -6.49 21.09 2.10
C GLU A 440 -6.66 20.99 0.57
N ILE A 441 -6.25 19.87 -0.04
CA ILE A 441 -6.40 19.65 -1.48
C ILE A 441 -7.86 19.57 -1.88
N ASN A 442 -8.70 18.89 -1.09
CA ASN A 442 -10.15 18.80 -1.33
C ASN A 442 -10.80 20.19 -1.29
N ALA A 443 -10.41 21.06 -0.36
CA ALA A 443 -10.91 22.43 -0.28
C ALA A 443 -10.58 23.24 -1.55
N LEU A 444 -9.41 23.02 -2.16
CA LEU A 444 -9.01 23.67 -3.42
C LEU A 444 -9.82 23.17 -4.64
N LEU A 445 -10.44 22.01 -4.56
CA LEU A 445 -11.31 21.46 -5.61
C LEU A 445 -12.77 21.98 -5.50
N LEU A 446 -13.19 22.40 -4.31
CA LEU A 446 -14.55 22.84 -4.06
C LEU A 446 -14.77 24.36 -4.26
N LEU A 447 -13.68 25.12 -4.44
CA LEU A 447 -13.70 26.53 -4.77
C LEU A 447 -13.95 26.75 -6.27
#